data_614c23794faeb3c0d3aebf5ec9702baa
#
_entry.id   614c23794faeb3c0d3aebf5ec9702baa
#
_cell.length_a   1.000
_cell.length_b   1.000
_cell.length_c   1.000
_cell.angle_alpha   90.00
_cell.angle_beta   90.00
_cell.angle_gamma   90.00
#
_symmetry.space_group_name_H-M   'P 1'
#
loop_
_entity.id
_entity.type
_entity.pdbx_description
1 polymer ?
#
loop_
_entity_poly.entity_id
_entity_poly.type
_entity_poly.pdbx_seq_one_letter_code
_entity_poly.pdbx_strand_id
1 'polypeptide(L)'
;AENMIKEKLKTYIKENPIVNVRMANYKISVMGEVAHPGTFTITNEKVNIMEALAMAGDMTVYGQRDKVKLIREDAQGNRQVIPLNLNDADIIVSPYYYLQQNDVVYVTPNKTKAKNASISNSTTIWFSVVGTLVALASLIVTIAK
;
A
#
# COMPACT_ATOMS: atom_id res chain seq x y z
N ALA A 1 -1.61 -26.20 15.69
CA ALA A 1 -0.61 -27.02 14.96
C ALA A 1 0.48 -27.54 15.90
N GLU A 2 1.20 -26.67 16.64
CA GLU A 2 2.32 -27.09 17.52
C GLU A 2 1.93 -28.17 18.55
N ASN A 3 0.82 -27.98 19.27
CA ASN A 3 0.35 -28.92 20.30
C ASN A 3 0.00 -30.29 19.71
N MET A 4 -0.60 -30.31 18.53
CA MET A 4 -0.94 -31.56 17.83
C MET A 4 0.30 -32.33 17.37
N ILE A 5 1.33 -31.61 16.95
CA ILE A 5 2.62 -32.21 16.56
C ILE A 5 3.35 -32.72 17.80
N LYS A 6 3.35 -31.94 18.89
CA LYS A 6 3.94 -32.37 20.17
C LYS A 6 3.31 -33.64 20.71
N GLU A 7 1.99 -33.77 20.68
CA GLU A 7 1.30 -34.99 21.16
C GLU A 7 1.66 -36.21 20.30
N LYS A 8 1.71 -36.07 18.98
CA LYS A 8 2.11 -37.19 18.11
C LYS A 8 3.57 -37.59 18.32
N LEU A 9 4.46 -36.62 18.59
CA LEU A 9 5.87 -36.89 18.82
C LEU A 9 6.15 -37.55 20.19
N LYS A 10 5.35 -37.25 21.23
CA LYS A 10 5.46 -37.91 22.56
C LYS A 10 5.38 -39.42 22.51
N THR A 11 4.71 -39.98 21.51
CA THR A 11 4.59 -41.44 21.33
C THR A 11 5.91 -42.08 20.89
N TYR A 12 6.80 -41.30 20.23
CA TYR A 12 8.04 -41.80 19.64
C TYR A 12 9.30 -41.30 20.35
N ILE A 13 9.21 -40.21 21.13
CA ILE A 13 10.36 -39.55 21.77
C ILE A 13 10.13 -39.50 23.28
N LYS A 14 11.08 -40.01 24.04
CA LYS A 14 11.01 -40.04 25.53
C LYS A 14 11.21 -38.66 26.20
N GLU A 15 11.74 -37.68 25.45
CA GLU A 15 11.96 -36.31 25.92
C GLU A 15 10.86 -35.38 25.39
N ASN A 16 10.60 -34.26 26.11
CA ASN A 16 9.64 -33.25 25.65
C ASN A 16 10.21 -32.47 24.46
N PRO A 17 9.72 -32.71 23.23
CA PRO A 17 10.25 -32.00 22.08
C PRO A 17 9.82 -30.53 22.07
N ILE A 18 10.74 -29.63 21.73
CA ILE A 18 10.44 -28.25 21.41
C ILE A 18 10.06 -28.20 19.92
N VAL A 19 8.78 -27.92 19.64
CA VAL A 19 8.28 -27.80 18.28
C VAL A 19 8.04 -26.32 17.99
N ASN A 20 8.71 -25.80 16.95
CA ASN A 20 8.53 -24.43 16.46
C ASN A 20 7.99 -24.48 15.03
N VAL A 21 6.75 -24.03 14.84
CA VAL A 21 6.08 -24.00 13.53
C VAL A 21 6.11 -22.56 13.00
N ARG A 22 6.77 -22.35 11.87
CA ARG A 22 6.83 -21.04 11.19
C ARG A 22 6.18 -21.15 9.81
N MET A 23 5.53 -20.06 9.38
CA MET A 23 5.07 -19.94 8.00
C MET A 23 6.27 -19.69 7.09
N ALA A 24 6.52 -20.58 6.11
CA ALA A 24 7.69 -20.50 5.24
C ALA A 24 7.62 -19.35 4.23
N ASN A 25 6.42 -18.89 3.86
CA ASN A 25 6.19 -17.92 2.77
C ASN A 25 5.23 -16.80 3.18
N TYR A 26 5.38 -16.27 4.40
CA TYR A 26 4.54 -15.15 4.83
C TYR A 26 4.91 -13.89 4.05
N LYS A 27 4.04 -13.46 3.16
CA LYS A 27 4.21 -12.26 2.34
C LYS A 27 3.01 -11.35 2.48
N ILE A 28 3.27 -10.05 2.45
CA ILE A 28 2.27 -8.99 2.36
C ILE A 28 2.65 -8.05 1.22
N SER A 29 1.69 -7.32 0.68
CA SER A 29 1.94 -6.30 -0.34
C SER A 29 1.50 -4.93 0.18
N VAL A 30 2.32 -3.92 -0.06
CA VAL A 30 1.99 -2.52 0.26
C VAL A 30 2.03 -1.71 -1.03
N MET A 31 0.95 -1.01 -1.34
CA MET A 31 0.75 -0.33 -2.61
C MET A 31 0.13 1.06 -2.41
N GLY A 32 0.18 1.86 -3.46
CA GLY A 32 -0.41 3.21 -3.48
C GLY A 32 0.59 4.28 -3.05
N GLU A 33 0.16 5.22 -2.21
CA GLU A 33 0.96 6.39 -1.81
C GLU A 33 1.90 6.08 -0.64
N VAL A 34 2.87 5.23 -0.90
CA VAL A 34 4.00 4.90 -0.02
C VAL A 34 5.31 5.17 -0.74
N ALA A 35 6.41 5.30 0.02
CA ALA A 35 7.72 5.61 -0.56
C ALA A 35 8.23 4.47 -1.46
N HIS A 36 8.07 3.22 -1.04
CA HIS A 36 8.55 2.03 -1.74
C HIS A 36 7.44 0.97 -1.83
N PRO A 37 6.52 1.08 -2.80
CA PRO A 37 5.50 0.07 -2.98
C PRO A 37 6.13 -1.27 -3.41
N GLY A 38 5.62 -2.37 -2.86
CA GLY A 38 6.18 -3.68 -3.15
C GLY A 38 5.56 -4.80 -2.33
N THR A 39 6.08 -6.01 -2.56
CA THR A 39 5.74 -7.20 -1.77
C THR A 39 6.90 -7.51 -0.81
N PHE A 40 6.58 -7.66 0.46
CA PHE A 40 7.53 -7.87 1.54
C PHE A 40 7.38 -9.27 2.11
N THR A 41 8.51 -9.97 2.28
CA THR A 41 8.54 -11.26 2.97
C THR A 41 8.71 -11.01 4.47
N ILE A 42 7.82 -11.56 5.27
CA ILE A 42 7.79 -11.41 6.70
C ILE A 42 8.51 -12.60 7.33
N THR A 43 9.56 -12.33 8.07
CA THR A 43 10.34 -13.34 8.80
C THR A 43 9.82 -13.59 10.21
N ASN A 44 9.05 -12.65 10.75
CA ASN A 44 8.42 -12.72 12.06
C ASN A 44 7.11 -13.49 11.99
N GLU A 45 6.65 -13.99 13.13
CA GLU A 45 5.37 -14.70 13.23
C GLU A 45 4.16 -13.81 12.94
N LYS A 46 4.28 -12.52 13.19
CA LYS A 46 3.23 -11.52 13.02
C LYS A 46 3.83 -10.22 12.51
N VAL A 47 3.05 -9.48 11.74
CA VAL A 47 3.33 -8.11 11.32
C VAL A 47 2.04 -7.29 11.45
N ASN A 48 2.15 -6.09 11.97
CA ASN A 48 1.03 -5.17 12.04
C ASN A 48 1.06 -4.18 10.86
N ILE A 49 -0.04 -3.44 10.68
CA ILE A 49 -0.19 -2.50 9.56
C ILE A 49 0.84 -1.36 9.61
N MET A 50 1.21 -0.89 10.80
CA MET A 50 2.20 0.17 10.95
C MET A 50 3.61 -0.31 10.57
N GLU A 51 3.97 -1.54 10.97
CA GLU A 51 5.22 -2.18 10.56
C GLU A 51 5.27 -2.38 9.04
N ALA A 52 4.16 -2.81 8.44
CA ALA A 52 4.06 -2.98 7.00
C ALA A 52 4.30 -1.66 6.24
N LEU A 53 3.72 -0.57 6.72
CA LEU A 53 3.94 0.76 6.16
C LEU A 53 5.38 1.23 6.37
N ALA A 54 5.97 0.99 7.55
CA ALA A 54 7.37 1.31 7.82
C ALA A 54 8.32 0.55 6.89
N MET A 55 8.06 -0.72 6.59
CA MET A 55 8.82 -1.51 5.60
C MET A 55 8.74 -0.91 4.19
N ALA A 56 7.60 -0.29 3.84
CA ALA A 56 7.42 0.43 2.59
C ALA A 56 7.96 1.88 2.62
N GLY A 57 8.71 2.26 3.65
CA GLY A 57 9.27 3.61 3.81
C GLY A 57 8.27 4.66 4.22
N ASP A 58 7.15 4.25 4.84
CA ASP A 58 6.00 5.06 5.25
C ASP A 58 5.20 5.65 4.06
N MET A 59 4.12 6.31 4.40
CA MET A 59 3.23 6.99 3.46
C MET A 59 3.85 8.29 2.98
N THR A 60 3.66 8.61 1.69
CA THR A 60 4.07 9.93 1.19
C THR A 60 3.15 11.03 1.74
N VAL A 61 3.55 12.30 1.57
CA VAL A 61 2.74 13.47 1.95
C VAL A 61 1.38 13.55 1.22
N TYR A 62 1.23 12.76 0.16
CA TYR A 62 0.00 12.66 -0.60
C TYR A 62 -0.89 11.48 -0.18
N GLY A 63 -0.42 10.61 0.71
CA GLY A 63 -1.17 9.48 1.24
C GLY A 63 -2.24 9.92 2.24
N GLN A 64 -3.44 9.35 2.13
CA GLN A 64 -4.55 9.60 3.06
C GLN A 64 -4.55 8.56 4.17
N ARG A 65 -4.16 8.95 5.40
CA ARG A 65 -4.13 8.06 6.57
C ARG A 65 -5.53 7.60 7.02
N ASP A 66 -6.54 8.39 6.72
CA ASP A 66 -7.96 8.09 7.01
C ASP A 66 -8.62 7.18 5.96
N LYS A 67 -7.91 6.85 4.87
CA LYS A 67 -8.44 6.08 3.74
C LYS A 67 -7.50 4.99 3.25
N VAL A 68 -6.90 4.30 4.19
CA VAL A 68 -6.15 3.07 3.88
C VAL A 68 -7.14 1.94 3.69
N LYS A 69 -6.85 1.04 2.77
CA LYS A 69 -7.67 -0.14 2.48
C LYS A 69 -6.84 -1.39 2.71
N LEU A 70 -7.37 -2.30 3.49
CA LEU A 70 -6.85 -3.66 3.59
C LEU A 70 -7.66 -4.56 2.67
N ILE A 71 -7.00 -5.23 1.75
CA ILE A 71 -7.61 -6.24 0.87
C ILE A 71 -7.15 -7.59 1.38
N ARG A 72 -8.11 -8.39 1.84
CA ARG A 72 -7.90 -9.72 2.41
C ARG A 72 -8.73 -10.75 1.66
N GLU A 73 -8.14 -11.90 1.41
CA GLU A 73 -8.84 -13.05 0.86
C GLU A 73 -9.21 -14.01 1.99
N ASP A 74 -10.48 -14.43 2.04
CA ASP A 74 -10.94 -15.40 3.02
C ASP A 74 -10.58 -16.85 2.62
N ALA A 75 -10.88 -17.80 3.51
CA ALA A 75 -10.59 -19.21 3.26
C ALA A 75 -11.38 -19.81 2.08
N GLN A 76 -12.43 -19.12 1.62
CA GLN A 76 -13.27 -19.51 0.49
C GLN A 76 -12.80 -18.87 -0.83
N GLY A 77 -11.76 -18.00 -0.79
CA GLY A 77 -11.23 -17.30 -1.95
C GLY A 77 -11.96 -15.99 -2.27
N ASN A 78 -12.90 -15.52 -1.42
CA ASN A 78 -13.57 -14.25 -1.61
C ASN A 78 -12.66 -13.11 -1.13
N ARG A 79 -12.59 -12.03 -1.89
CA ARG A 79 -11.81 -10.85 -1.52
C ARG A 79 -12.69 -9.80 -0.86
N GLN A 80 -12.25 -9.35 0.30
CA GLN A 80 -12.89 -8.29 1.07
C GLN A 80 -12.00 -7.06 1.05
N VAL A 81 -12.61 -5.88 0.90
CA VAL A 81 -11.94 -4.58 1.02
C VAL A 81 -12.40 -3.92 2.30
N ILE A 82 -11.49 -3.79 3.24
CA ILE A 82 -11.76 -3.28 4.59
C ILE A 82 -11.16 -1.87 4.68
N PRO A 83 -11.98 -0.82 4.84
CA PRO A 83 -11.49 0.53 5.06
C PRO A 83 -10.88 0.65 6.46
N LEU A 84 -9.70 1.27 6.55
CA LEU A 84 -8.98 1.49 7.79
C LEU A 84 -8.64 2.97 7.92
N ASN A 85 -8.84 3.51 9.12
CA ASN A 85 -8.42 4.86 9.49
C ASN A 85 -7.22 4.77 10.45
N LEU A 86 -6.03 5.16 9.97
CA LEU A 86 -4.81 5.11 10.78
C LEU A 86 -4.66 6.33 11.71
N ASN A 87 -5.57 7.32 11.63
CA ASN A 87 -5.62 8.42 12.60
C ASN A 87 -6.41 8.03 13.85
N ASP A 88 -7.12 6.93 13.80
CA ASP A 88 -7.92 6.43 14.90
C ASP A 88 -7.06 5.58 15.83
N ALA A 89 -7.07 5.90 17.14
CA ALA A 89 -6.33 5.14 18.13
C ALA A 89 -6.87 3.70 18.28
N ASP A 90 -8.15 3.50 18.00
CA ASP A 90 -8.81 2.19 18.10
C ASP A 90 -8.35 1.20 17.03
N ILE A 91 -7.57 1.64 16.04
CA ILE A 91 -6.96 0.75 15.06
C ILE A 91 -6.13 -0.37 15.72
N ILE A 92 -5.48 -0.07 16.85
CA ILE A 92 -4.61 -1.01 17.57
C ILE A 92 -5.39 -2.20 18.14
N VAL A 93 -6.63 -1.98 18.53
CA VAL A 93 -7.53 -3.04 19.06
C VAL A 93 -8.40 -3.68 17.97
N SER A 94 -8.29 -3.19 16.74
CA SER A 94 -9.02 -3.73 15.59
C SER A 94 -8.55 -5.16 15.26
N PRO A 95 -9.46 -6.08 14.88
CA PRO A 95 -9.12 -7.41 14.39
C PRO A 95 -8.28 -7.37 13.10
N TYR A 96 -8.23 -6.23 12.43
CA TYR A 96 -7.50 -6.00 11.19
C TYR A 96 -6.13 -5.34 11.41
N TYR A 97 -5.75 -5.06 12.65
CA TYR A 97 -4.46 -4.47 12.97
C TYR A 97 -3.29 -5.36 12.57
N TYR A 98 -3.41 -6.67 12.85
CA TYR A 98 -2.45 -7.67 12.41
C TYR A 98 -2.80 -8.18 11.01
N LEU A 99 -1.82 -8.12 10.15
CA LEU A 99 -1.95 -8.58 8.78
C LEU A 99 -1.88 -10.10 8.70
N GLN A 100 -2.47 -10.66 7.66
CA GLN A 100 -2.42 -12.08 7.33
C GLN A 100 -1.60 -12.29 6.06
N GLN A 101 -1.25 -13.53 5.79
CA GLN A 101 -0.55 -13.91 4.57
C GLN A 101 -1.36 -13.50 3.34
N ASN A 102 -0.68 -12.92 2.34
CA ASN A 102 -1.23 -12.40 1.09
C ASN A 102 -2.11 -11.15 1.24
N ASP A 103 -2.18 -10.53 2.42
CA ASP A 103 -2.85 -9.24 2.58
C ASP A 103 -2.22 -8.18 1.70
N VAL A 104 -3.07 -7.30 1.17
CA VAL A 104 -2.64 -6.11 0.42
C VAL A 104 -3.10 -4.86 1.16
N VAL A 105 -2.15 -4.03 1.56
CA VAL A 105 -2.38 -2.70 2.13
C VAL A 105 -2.30 -1.68 1.01
N TYR A 106 -3.39 -0.99 0.74
CA TYR A 106 -3.47 0.04 -0.28
C TYR A 106 -3.68 1.42 0.33
N VAL A 107 -2.72 2.31 0.13
CA VAL A 107 -2.78 3.70 0.57
C VAL A 107 -3.39 4.57 -0.52
N THR A 108 -4.54 5.18 -0.23
CA THR A 108 -5.27 6.02 -1.20
C THR A 108 -4.56 7.36 -1.38
N PRO A 109 -4.34 7.84 -2.62
CA PRO A 109 -3.79 9.16 -2.87
C PRO A 109 -4.81 10.25 -2.56
N ASN A 110 -4.32 11.44 -2.18
CA ASN A 110 -5.18 12.59 -1.99
C ASN A 110 -5.67 13.18 -3.33
N LYS A 111 -6.70 14.04 -3.26
CA LYS A 111 -7.34 14.65 -4.44
C LYS A 111 -6.36 15.50 -5.27
N THR A 112 -5.37 16.11 -4.65
CA THR A 112 -4.38 16.95 -5.33
C THR A 112 -3.51 16.12 -6.28
N LYS A 113 -3.02 14.97 -5.82
CA LYS A 113 -2.24 14.07 -6.68
C LYS A 113 -3.10 13.43 -7.76
N ALA A 114 -4.34 13.04 -7.43
CA ALA A 114 -5.28 12.51 -8.42
C ALA A 114 -5.59 13.53 -9.53
N LYS A 115 -5.75 14.83 -9.18
CA LYS A 115 -5.90 15.90 -10.16
C LYS A 115 -4.63 16.12 -11.00
N ASN A 116 -3.46 16.17 -10.38
CA ASN A 116 -2.19 16.35 -11.10
C ASN A 116 -1.92 15.22 -12.09
N ALA A 117 -2.30 13.99 -11.76
CA ALA A 117 -2.22 12.85 -12.67
C ALA A 117 -3.22 12.97 -13.86
N SER A 118 -4.33 13.69 -13.68
CA SER A 118 -5.34 13.91 -14.73
C SER A 118 -5.14 15.21 -15.52
N ILE A 119 -4.30 16.15 -15.05
CA ILE A 119 -3.90 17.32 -15.83
C ILE A 119 -2.93 16.83 -16.91
N SER A 120 -3.49 16.30 -17.96
CA SER A 120 -2.79 15.93 -19.17
C SER A 120 -2.10 17.17 -19.75
N ASN A 121 -1.01 16.96 -20.48
CA ASN A 121 -0.19 17.95 -21.20
C ASN A 121 -0.98 18.94 -22.11
N SER A 122 -2.28 18.75 -22.28
CA SER A 122 -3.13 19.59 -23.12
C SER A 122 -3.12 21.07 -22.72
N THR A 123 -3.13 21.39 -21.42
CA THR A 123 -3.13 22.78 -20.96
C THR A 123 -1.81 23.49 -21.28
N THR A 124 -0.68 22.80 -21.11
CA THR A 124 0.64 23.35 -21.43
C THR A 124 0.81 23.55 -22.94
N ILE A 125 0.25 22.65 -23.77
CA ILE A 125 0.26 22.76 -25.23
C ILE A 125 -0.55 23.97 -25.68
N TRP A 126 -1.73 24.20 -25.09
CA TRP A 126 -2.56 25.37 -25.42
C TRP A 126 -1.87 26.70 -25.09
N PHE A 127 -1.20 26.80 -23.93
CA PHE A 127 -0.43 28.01 -23.59
C PHE A 127 0.74 28.26 -24.55
N SER A 128 1.45 27.23 -24.98
CA SER A 128 2.54 27.39 -25.96
C SER A 128 2.02 27.75 -27.33
N VAL A 129 0.92 27.19 -27.78
CA VAL A 129 0.29 27.57 -29.10
C VAL A 129 -0.18 29.03 -29.09
N VAL A 130 -0.87 29.47 -28.05
CA VAL A 130 -1.33 30.85 -27.91
C VAL A 130 -0.14 31.81 -27.84
N GLY A 131 0.90 31.50 -27.07
CA GLY A 131 2.11 32.30 -27.00
C GLY A 131 2.82 32.46 -28.33
N THR A 132 2.90 31.38 -29.13
CA THR A 132 3.51 31.43 -30.48
C THR A 132 2.69 32.27 -31.44
N LEU A 133 1.35 32.19 -31.40
CA LEU A 133 0.47 33.00 -32.25
C LEU A 133 0.57 34.49 -31.91
N VAL A 134 0.64 34.86 -30.64
CA VAL A 134 0.83 36.25 -30.19
C VAL A 134 2.18 36.80 -30.67
N ALA A 135 3.26 36.02 -30.57
CA ALA A 135 4.60 36.40 -31.02
C ALA A 135 4.63 36.62 -32.52
N LEU A 136 4.00 35.74 -33.33
CA LEU A 136 3.88 35.90 -34.77
C LEU A 136 3.06 37.14 -35.16
N ALA A 137 1.94 37.39 -34.50
CA ALA A 137 1.13 38.59 -34.73
C ALA A 137 1.89 39.88 -34.44
N SER A 138 2.67 39.93 -33.35
CA SER A 138 3.51 41.09 -33.01
C SER A 138 4.61 41.33 -34.04
N LEU A 139 5.21 40.27 -34.57
CA LEU A 139 6.22 40.36 -35.61
C LEU A 139 5.65 40.95 -36.91
N ILE A 140 4.47 40.48 -37.32
CA ILE A 140 3.78 40.99 -38.53
C ILE A 140 3.46 42.49 -38.38
N VAL A 141 2.95 42.93 -37.25
CA VAL A 141 2.67 44.34 -36.97
C VAL A 141 3.94 45.20 -37.02
N THR A 142 5.07 44.65 -36.55
CA THR A 142 6.35 45.38 -36.58
C THR A 142 6.93 45.52 -37.96
N ILE A 143 6.75 44.53 -38.84
CA ILE A 143 7.23 44.54 -40.25
C ILE A 143 6.34 45.41 -41.14
N ALA A 144 5.03 45.51 -40.82
CA ALA A 144 4.06 46.26 -41.58
C ALA A 144 4.05 47.78 -41.30
N LYS A 145 4.88 48.24 -40.37
CA LYS A 145 5.04 49.63 -39.98
C LYS A 145 6.32 50.23 -40.56
#